data_71c36654e720babdca8057bdde8f7e1e
#
_entry.id   71c36654e720babdca8057bdde8f7e1e
#
_cell.length_a   1.000
_cell.length_b   1.000
_cell.length_c   1.000
_cell.angle_alpha   90.00
_cell.angle_beta   90.00
_cell.angle_gamma   90.00
#
_symmetry.space_group_name_H-M   'P 1'
#
loop_
_entity.id
_entity.type
_entity.pdbx_description
1 polymer ?
#
loop_
_entity_poly.entity_id
_entity_poly.type
_entity_poly.pdbx_seq_one_letter_code
_entity_poly.pdbx_strand_id
1 'polypeptide(L)'
;MKPIPTFTSSDHKLLKKITKTNLSATSAREIKLLMEELERGNIVEDNAIENYIIRINSEVIIEEMSTQKQMKFQIVLPSQANIKESKYSVLVPLSVAIIGFKVNDQVDWELPAGNKTLKVIAVNNGN
;
A
#
# COMPACT_ATOMS: atom_id res chain seq x y z
N MET A 1 10.77 -12.33 -7.36
CA MET A 1 10.41 -12.48 -5.93
C MET A 1 9.95 -11.15 -5.38
N LYS A 2 8.90 -11.17 -4.60
CA LYS A 2 8.31 -9.95 -4.05
C LYS A 2 9.14 -9.43 -2.88
N PRO A 3 9.40 -8.12 -2.78
CA PRO A 3 10.08 -7.56 -1.61
C PRO A 3 9.29 -7.83 -0.34
N ILE A 4 9.95 -7.73 0.80
CA ILE A 4 9.29 -7.88 2.10
C ILE A 4 8.85 -6.50 2.57
N PRO A 5 7.54 -6.30 2.85
CA PRO A 5 7.08 -4.99 3.32
C PRO A 5 7.51 -4.71 4.74
N THR A 6 7.57 -3.44 5.09
CA THR A 6 7.90 -2.98 6.44
C THR A 6 6.77 -2.10 6.95
N PHE A 7 6.32 -2.36 8.18
CA PHE A 7 5.25 -1.60 8.83
C PHE A 7 5.72 -1.09 10.17
N THR A 8 5.24 0.09 10.57
CA THR A 8 5.40 0.51 11.95
C THR A 8 4.47 -0.31 12.83
N SER A 9 4.80 -0.41 14.11
CA SER A 9 3.96 -1.12 15.08
C SER A 9 2.53 -0.55 15.09
N SER A 10 2.37 0.77 15.09
CA SER A 10 1.04 1.37 15.10
C SER A 10 0.29 1.16 13.80
N ASP A 11 0.96 1.28 12.65
CA ASP A 11 0.31 1.02 11.35
C ASP A 11 -0.10 -0.44 11.24
N HIS A 12 0.74 -1.36 11.69
CA HIS A 12 0.43 -2.79 11.65
C HIS A 12 -0.84 -3.10 12.45
N LYS A 13 -0.93 -2.56 13.66
CA LYS A 13 -2.12 -2.75 14.50
C LYS A 13 -3.37 -2.16 13.86
N LEU A 14 -3.24 -0.96 13.30
CA LEU A 14 -4.37 -0.27 12.67
C LEU A 14 -4.83 -1.03 11.42
N LEU A 15 -3.92 -1.48 10.59
CA LEU A 15 -4.26 -2.27 9.40
C LEU A 15 -4.92 -3.59 9.76
N LYS A 16 -4.45 -4.28 10.79
CA LYS A 16 -5.11 -5.49 11.28
C LYS A 16 -6.54 -5.22 11.72
N LYS A 17 -6.76 -4.13 12.43
CA LYS A 17 -8.10 -3.74 12.86
C LYS A 17 -9.01 -3.45 11.66
N ILE A 18 -8.48 -2.75 10.65
CA ILE A 18 -9.23 -2.41 9.44
C ILE A 18 -9.67 -3.69 8.70
N THR A 19 -8.80 -4.69 8.60
CA THR A 19 -9.16 -5.94 7.92
C THR A 19 -10.27 -6.70 8.64
N LYS A 20 -10.41 -6.51 9.94
CA LYS A 20 -11.47 -7.16 10.71
C LYS A 20 -12.80 -6.41 10.65
N THR A 21 -12.78 -5.10 10.48
CA THR A 21 -13.98 -4.26 10.62
C THR A 21 -14.62 -3.86 9.30
N ASN A 22 -13.94 -4.06 8.16
CA ASN A 22 -14.41 -3.60 6.85
C ASN A 22 -14.73 -4.74 5.89
N LEU A 23 -15.13 -5.90 6.40
CA LEU A 23 -15.34 -7.10 5.59
C LEU A 23 -16.44 -6.94 4.53
N SER A 24 -17.42 -6.08 4.78
CA SER A 24 -18.53 -5.89 3.84
C SER A 24 -18.27 -4.77 2.82
N ALA A 25 -17.27 -3.93 3.05
CA ALA A 25 -17.01 -2.75 2.23
C ALA A 25 -15.96 -2.98 1.15
N THR A 26 -15.26 -4.11 1.18
CA THR A 26 -14.11 -4.39 0.31
C THR A 26 -14.19 -5.85 -0.10
N SER A 27 -13.64 -6.18 -1.27
CA SER A 27 -13.63 -7.58 -1.71
C SER A 27 -12.81 -8.45 -0.75
N ALA A 28 -13.23 -9.67 -0.55
CA ALA A 28 -12.53 -10.63 0.31
C ALA A 28 -11.09 -10.87 -0.17
N ARG A 29 -10.86 -10.73 -1.49
CA ARG A 29 -9.52 -10.91 -2.07
C ARG A 29 -8.52 -9.88 -1.55
N GLU A 30 -8.91 -8.59 -1.56
CA GLU A 30 -8.01 -7.52 -1.11
C GLU A 30 -7.73 -7.61 0.38
N ILE A 31 -8.74 -7.95 1.17
CA ILE A 31 -8.56 -8.15 2.60
C ILE A 31 -7.59 -9.31 2.87
N LYS A 32 -7.76 -10.42 2.15
CA LYS A 32 -6.88 -11.57 2.31
C LYS A 32 -5.44 -11.24 1.93
N LEU A 33 -5.24 -10.53 0.81
CA LEU A 33 -3.91 -10.13 0.35
C LEU A 33 -3.24 -9.21 1.37
N LEU A 34 -3.98 -8.26 1.92
CA LEU A 34 -3.43 -7.36 2.95
C LEU A 34 -3.04 -8.13 4.21
N MET A 35 -3.87 -9.07 4.64
CA MET A 35 -3.55 -9.89 5.81
C MET A 35 -2.29 -10.71 5.59
N GLU A 36 -2.10 -11.27 4.39
CA GLU A 36 -0.88 -12.01 4.06
C GLU A 36 0.36 -11.12 4.13
N GLU A 37 0.26 -9.87 3.62
CA GLU A 37 1.37 -8.93 3.69
C GLU A 37 1.69 -8.54 5.13
N LEU A 38 0.67 -8.36 5.96
CA LEU A 38 0.88 -8.03 7.38
C LEU A 38 1.58 -9.16 8.12
N GLU A 39 1.30 -10.42 7.76
CA GLU A 39 1.95 -11.56 8.40
C GLU A 39 3.40 -11.74 7.97
N ARG A 40 3.71 -11.51 6.69
CA ARG A 40 5.07 -11.73 6.20
C ARG A 40 5.98 -10.51 6.36
N GLY A 41 5.42 -9.34 6.67
CA GLY A 41 6.18 -8.09 6.76
C GLY A 41 6.99 -7.98 8.04
N ASN A 42 7.97 -7.07 8.00
CA ASN A 42 8.73 -6.69 9.18
C ASN A 42 7.99 -5.62 9.95
N ILE A 43 8.02 -5.70 11.27
CA ILE A 43 7.43 -4.69 12.13
C ILE A 43 8.56 -3.94 12.82
N VAL A 44 8.55 -2.61 12.71
CA VAL A 44 9.55 -1.75 13.35
C VAL A 44 8.84 -0.75 14.26
N GLU A 45 9.60 -0.15 15.18
CA GLU A 45 9.06 0.90 16.03
C GLU A 45 8.75 2.14 15.20
N ASP A 46 7.75 2.93 15.63
CA ASP A 46 7.28 4.08 14.87
C ASP A 46 8.39 5.08 14.56
N ASN A 47 9.31 5.27 15.48
CA ASN A 47 10.43 6.21 15.29
C ASN A 47 11.62 5.61 14.54
N ALA A 48 11.55 4.33 14.20
CA ALA A 48 12.65 3.64 13.51
C ALA A 48 12.37 3.43 12.02
N ILE A 49 11.19 3.84 11.52
CA ILE A 49 10.85 3.63 10.12
C ILE A 49 11.53 4.67 9.25
N GLU A 50 11.97 4.23 8.07
CA GLU A 50 12.62 5.10 7.11
C GLU A 50 11.60 5.89 6.31
N ASN A 51 11.95 7.12 5.91
CA ASN A 51 11.01 8.04 5.25
C ASN A 51 10.56 7.59 3.85
N TYR A 52 11.30 6.68 3.23
CA TYR A 52 10.98 6.23 1.89
C TYR A 52 10.10 4.97 1.85
N ILE A 53 9.58 4.57 2.99
CA ILE A 53 8.66 3.42 3.08
C ILE A 53 7.22 3.92 3.01
N ILE A 54 6.39 3.24 2.23
CA ILE A 54 4.99 3.59 2.05
C ILE A 54 4.19 3.22 3.29
N ARG A 55 3.55 4.22 3.88
CA ARG A 55 2.75 4.09 5.09
C ARG A 55 1.34 4.63 4.85
N ILE A 56 0.47 4.45 5.84
CA ILE A 56 -0.81 5.16 5.85
C ILE A 56 -0.51 6.66 5.83
N ASN A 57 -1.19 7.39 4.96
CA ASN A 57 -1.04 8.82 4.67
C ASN A 57 0.16 9.19 3.79
N SER A 58 0.94 8.22 3.32
CA SER A 58 2.01 8.50 2.37
C SER A 58 1.45 9.00 1.03
N GLU A 59 2.09 10.02 0.46
CA GLU A 59 1.89 10.36 -0.94
C GLU A 59 2.91 9.59 -1.76
N VAL A 60 2.45 8.95 -2.84
CA VAL A 60 3.31 8.07 -3.62
C VAL A 60 3.21 8.39 -5.10
N ILE A 61 4.30 8.12 -5.82
CA ILE A 61 4.32 8.10 -7.28
C ILE A 61 4.71 6.68 -7.69
N ILE A 62 3.85 6.04 -8.46
CA ILE A 62 4.02 4.66 -8.92
C ILE A 62 4.09 4.67 -10.44
N GLU A 63 4.98 3.87 -11.02
CA GLU A 63 5.08 3.74 -12.46
C GLU A 63 4.72 2.31 -12.88
N GLU A 64 3.83 2.20 -13.86
CA GLU A 64 3.58 0.92 -14.50
C GLU A 64 4.69 0.67 -15.51
N MET A 65 5.44 -0.41 -15.34
CA MET A 65 6.68 -0.61 -16.09
C MET A 65 6.45 -0.84 -17.59
N SER A 66 5.36 -1.51 -17.96
CA SER A 66 5.11 -1.84 -19.37
C SER A 66 4.75 -0.63 -20.23
N THR A 67 4.04 0.34 -19.66
CA THR A 67 3.60 1.55 -20.38
C THR A 67 4.37 2.79 -19.97
N GLN A 68 5.15 2.72 -18.89
CA GLN A 68 5.86 3.84 -18.27
C GLN A 68 4.91 4.94 -17.80
N LYS A 69 3.65 4.59 -17.56
CA LYS A 69 2.65 5.51 -17.06
C LYS A 69 2.81 5.69 -15.55
N GLN A 70 2.81 6.94 -15.09
CA GLN A 70 2.95 7.23 -13.67
C GLN A 70 1.60 7.64 -13.08
N MET A 71 1.40 7.27 -11.81
CA MET A 71 0.23 7.65 -11.04
C MET A 71 0.69 8.26 -9.72
N LYS A 72 0.07 9.37 -9.33
CA LYS A 72 0.34 10.01 -8.05
C LYS A 72 -0.93 9.99 -7.20
N PHE A 73 -0.81 9.49 -5.98
CA PHE A 73 -1.95 9.45 -5.06
C PHE A 73 -1.48 9.35 -3.61
N GLN A 74 -2.41 9.54 -2.68
CA GLN A 74 -2.16 9.38 -1.25
C GLN A 74 -2.93 8.18 -0.74
N ILE A 75 -2.29 7.35 0.08
CA ILE A 75 -2.96 6.21 0.73
C ILE A 75 -3.53 6.69 2.05
N VAL A 76 -4.83 6.53 2.24
CA VAL A 76 -5.52 7.04 3.43
C VAL A 76 -6.39 5.95 4.05
N LEU A 77 -6.91 6.22 5.24
CA LEU A 77 -7.88 5.34 5.88
C LEU A 77 -9.18 5.33 5.04
N PRO A 78 -9.95 4.23 5.09
CA PRO A 78 -11.19 4.15 4.28
C PRO A 78 -12.12 5.33 4.45
N SER A 79 -12.26 5.84 5.69
CA SER A 79 -13.13 6.98 5.97
C SER A 79 -12.66 8.30 5.35
N GLN A 80 -11.41 8.37 4.93
CA GLN A 80 -10.81 9.58 4.36
C GLN A 80 -10.64 9.51 2.86
N ALA A 81 -11.06 8.42 2.23
CA ALA A 81 -10.90 8.23 0.80
C ALA A 81 -11.67 9.27 0.00
N ASN A 82 -11.03 9.84 -1.03
CA ASN A 82 -11.64 10.82 -1.92
C ASN A 82 -10.91 10.75 -3.27
N ILE A 83 -11.51 10.05 -4.22
CA ILE A 83 -10.89 9.83 -5.54
C ILE A 83 -10.63 11.14 -6.27
N LYS A 84 -11.51 12.14 -6.10
CA LYS A 84 -11.33 13.45 -6.75
C LYS A 84 -10.06 14.16 -6.29
N GLU A 85 -9.62 13.88 -5.06
CA GLU A 85 -8.38 14.44 -4.51
C GLU A 85 -7.22 13.46 -4.58
N SER A 86 -7.37 12.37 -5.31
CA SER A 86 -6.36 11.30 -5.41
C SER A 86 -6.01 10.69 -4.05
N LYS A 87 -7.01 10.57 -3.18
CA LYS A 87 -6.88 9.90 -1.89
C LYS A 87 -7.54 8.53 -1.97
N TYR A 88 -6.71 7.49 -1.98
CA TYR A 88 -7.18 6.11 -2.14
C TYR A 88 -7.15 5.39 -0.80
N SER A 89 -8.23 4.66 -0.51
CA SER A 89 -8.28 3.82 0.69
C SER A 89 -7.15 2.81 0.70
N VAL A 90 -6.63 2.48 1.89
CA VAL A 90 -5.65 1.39 2.05
C VAL A 90 -6.18 0.05 1.56
N LEU A 91 -7.49 -0.10 1.39
CA LEU A 91 -8.13 -1.36 1.00
C LEU A 91 -8.34 -1.50 -0.51
N VAL A 92 -8.07 -0.47 -1.33
CA VAL A 92 -8.18 -0.64 -2.78
C VAL A 92 -7.00 -1.49 -3.29
N PRO A 93 -7.20 -2.23 -4.41
CA PRO A 93 -6.16 -3.16 -4.89
C PRO A 93 -4.79 -2.53 -5.08
N LEU A 94 -4.73 -1.33 -5.63
CA LEU A 94 -3.45 -0.66 -5.86
C LEU A 94 -2.72 -0.36 -4.54
N SER A 95 -3.45 0.13 -3.53
CA SER A 95 -2.87 0.41 -2.22
C SER A 95 -2.37 -0.87 -1.55
N VAL A 96 -3.15 -1.95 -1.60
CA VAL A 96 -2.76 -3.23 -1.01
C VAL A 96 -1.49 -3.77 -1.67
N ALA A 97 -1.32 -3.53 -2.97
CA ALA A 97 -0.17 -4.03 -3.71
C ALA A 97 1.15 -3.38 -3.28
N ILE A 98 1.11 -2.14 -2.74
CA ILE A 98 2.33 -1.37 -2.51
C ILE A 98 2.57 -0.98 -1.05
N ILE A 99 1.57 -1.11 -0.17
CA ILE A 99 1.74 -0.68 1.24
C ILE A 99 2.92 -1.41 1.89
N GLY A 100 3.78 -0.67 2.58
CA GLY A 100 4.94 -1.24 3.26
C GLY A 100 6.18 -1.37 2.40
N PHE A 101 6.09 -1.19 1.09
CA PHE A 101 7.25 -1.23 0.21
C PHE A 101 7.93 0.14 0.16
N LYS A 102 9.08 0.21 -0.49
CA LYS A 102 9.91 1.43 -0.46
C LYS A 102 10.27 1.88 -1.87
N VAL A 103 10.82 3.07 -1.95
CA VAL A 103 11.31 3.62 -3.23
C VAL A 103 12.24 2.61 -3.91
N ASN A 104 12.05 2.44 -5.20
CA ASN A 104 12.75 1.52 -6.09
C ASN A 104 12.30 0.06 -6.00
N ASP A 105 11.42 -0.29 -5.07
CA ASP A 105 10.85 -1.63 -5.07
C ASP A 105 9.96 -1.84 -6.29
N GLN A 106 9.99 -3.05 -6.84
CA GLN A 106 9.11 -3.46 -7.92
C GLN A 106 8.21 -4.58 -7.40
N VAL A 107 6.93 -4.47 -7.66
CA VAL A 107 5.95 -5.46 -7.21
C VAL A 107 5.08 -5.89 -8.39
N ASP A 108 4.65 -7.13 -8.38
CA ASP A 108 3.69 -7.62 -9.35
C ASP A 108 2.28 -7.31 -8.86
N TRP A 109 1.47 -6.74 -9.75
CA TRP A 109 0.08 -6.40 -9.48
C TRP A 109 -0.79 -7.31 -10.34
N GLU A 110 -1.45 -8.25 -9.69
CA GLU A 110 -2.30 -9.22 -10.37
C GLU A 110 -3.67 -8.62 -10.64
N LEU A 111 -4.04 -8.57 -11.92
CA LEU A 111 -5.35 -8.10 -12.37
C LEU A 111 -6.02 -9.22 -13.15
N PRO A 112 -7.38 -9.22 -13.22
CA PRO A 112 -8.08 -10.22 -14.03
C PRO A 112 -7.63 -10.26 -15.49
N ALA A 113 -7.24 -9.11 -16.04
CA ALA A 113 -6.79 -9.01 -17.43
C ALA A 113 -5.32 -9.36 -17.64
N GLY A 114 -4.59 -9.69 -16.58
CA GLY A 114 -3.16 -10.00 -16.65
C GLY A 114 -2.36 -9.28 -15.56
N ASN A 115 -1.11 -9.68 -15.40
CA ASN A 115 -0.26 -9.13 -14.37
C ASN A 115 0.49 -7.90 -14.89
N LYS A 116 0.69 -6.92 -14.01
CA LYS A 116 1.48 -5.73 -14.29
C LYS A 116 2.56 -5.59 -13.24
N THR A 117 3.70 -5.03 -13.64
CA THR A 117 4.78 -4.73 -12.69
C THR A 117 4.74 -3.23 -12.38
N LEU A 118 4.70 -2.92 -11.08
CA LEU A 118 4.70 -1.54 -10.59
C LEU A 118 6.03 -1.25 -9.93
N LYS A 119 6.54 -0.05 -10.15
CA LYS A 119 7.76 0.43 -9.48
C LYS A 119 7.43 1.65 -8.63
N VAL A 120 7.91 1.66 -7.39
CA VAL A 120 7.75 2.81 -6.50
C VAL A 120 8.78 3.86 -6.89
N ILE A 121 8.33 5.00 -7.41
CA ILE A 121 9.21 6.07 -7.88
C ILE A 121 9.54 7.04 -6.75
N ALA A 122 8.54 7.43 -5.96
CA ALA A 122 8.74 8.39 -4.88
C ALA A 122 7.75 8.14 -3.76
N VAL A 123 8.17 8.44 -2.55
CA VAL A 123 7.33 8.35 -1.33
C VAL A 123 7.54 9.63 -0.53
N ASN A 124 6.45 10.28 -0.14
CA ASN A 124 6.47 11.47 0.71
C ASN A 124 5.62 11.18 1.94
N ASN A 125 6.25 11.19 3.10
CA ASN A 125 5.59 10.93 4.40
C ASN A 125 5.33 12.22 5.19
N GLY A 126 5.34 13.37 4.53
CA GLY A 126 4.98 14.63 5.16
C GLY A 126 6.11 15.32 5.92
N ASN A 127 7.32 14.87 5.73
CA ASN A 127 8.48 15.48 6.42
C ASN A 127 9.40 16.18 5.44
#